data_ca10ce16eb748893f289b1bce7a6bb9f
#
_entry.id   ca10ce16eb748893f289b1bce7a6bb9f
#
_cell.length_a   1.000
_cell.length_b   1.000
_cell.length_c   1.000
_cell.angle_alpha   90.00
_cell.angle_beta   90.00
_cell.angle_gamma   90.00
#
_symmetry.space_group_name_H-M   'P 1'
#
loop_
_entity.id
_entity.type
_entity.pdbx_description
1 polymer ?
#
loop_
_entity_poly.entity_id
_entity_poly.type
_entity_poly.pdbx_seq_one_letter_code
_entity_poly.pdbx_strand_id
1 'polypeptide(L)'
;IIPISKCLKNQIEEYVELRREKTRKTIELLVLESGNKLYPAFAYRKINSYLGKVTTLDKKSPHVLRHTFATHMLNRGTGLETLKDLLGHANLSATQIYTHNSFAKLNSIYSQAHPRGRKTN
;
A
#
# COMPACT_ATOMS: atom_id res chain seq x y z
N ILE A 1 6.66 13.60 4.79
CA ILE A 1 5.23 13.94 4.68
C ILE A 1 4.65 13.07 3.59
N ILE A 2 3.58 12.32 3.88
CA ILE A 2 2.87 11.48 2.90
C ILE A 2 1.55 12.18 2.57
N PRO A 3 1.27 12.51 1.30
CA PRO A 3 -0.01 13.08 0.91
C PRO A 3 -1.12 12.01 1.06
N ILE A 4 -2.26 12.41 1.61
CA ILE A 4 -3.44 11.56 1.75
C ILE A 4 -4.63 12.18 1.02
N SER A 5 -5.51 11.33 0.49
CA SER A 5 -6.75 11.79 -0.14
C SER A 5 -7.71 12.39 0.90
N LYS A 6 -8.61 13.26 0.45
CA LYS A 6 -9.66 13.84 1.32
C LYS A 6 -10.53 12.76 1.97
N CYS A 7 -10.85 11.70 1.22
CA CYS A 7 -11.63 10.57 1.73
C CYS A 7 -10.89 9.87 2.89
N LEU A 8 -9.60 9.57 2.71
CA LEU A 8 -8.79 8.93 3.76
C LEU A 8 -8.62 9.84 4.98
N LYS A 9 -8.46 11.15 4.76
CA LYS A 9 -8.41 12.13 5.85
C LYS A 9 -9.68 12.05 6.71
N ASN A 10 -10.85 12.10 6.10
CA ASN A 10 -12.12 12.03 6.82
C ASN A 10 -12.26 10.72 7.62
N GLN A 11 -11.85 9.59 7.04
CA GLN A 11 -11.86 8.28 7.73
C GLN A 11 -10.90 8.26 8.93
N ILE A 12 -9.74 8.89 8.81
CA ILE A 12 -8.79 8.99 9.93
C ILE A 12 -9.36 9.88 11.04
N GLU A 13 -9.99 11.00 10.71
CA GLU A 13 -10.63 11.91 11.67
C GLU A 13 -11.73 11.19 12.43
N GLU A 14 -12.64 10.50 11.74
CA GLU A 14 -13.69 9.69 12.33
C GLU A 14 -13.12 8.60 13.27
N TYR A 15 -12.09 7.89 12.79
CA TYR A 15 -11.41 6.89 13.62
C TYR A 15 -10.80 7.50 14.89
N VAL A 16 -10.18 8.67 14.79
CA VAL A 16 -9.57 9.35 15.94
C VAL A 16 -10.61 9.74 17.00
N GLU A 17 -11.79 10.21 16.58
CA GLU A 17 -12.88 10.50 17.51
C GLU A 17 -13.39 9.23 18.21
N LEU A 18 -13.69 8.19 17.48
CA LEU A 18 -14.10 6.88 18.05
C LEU A 18 -13.04 6.31 18.99
N ARG A 19 -11.76 6.50 18.65
CA ARG A 19 -10.66 6.07 19.50
C ARG A 19 -10.60 6.85 20.82
N ARG A 20 -10.82 8.17 20.81
CA ARG A 20 -10.80 9.01 22.01
C ARG A 20 -11.82 8.56 23.05
N GLU A 21 -12.96 8.08 22.62
CA GLU A 21 -13.99 7.53 23.50
C GLU A 21 -13.55 6.22 24.17
N LYS A 22 -12.81 5.39 23.45
CA LYS A 22 -12.44 4.03 23.89
C LYS A 22 -11.15 3.95 24.69
N THR A 23 -10.15 4.79 24.37
CA THR A 23 -8.83 4.71 25.01
C THR A 23 -8.05 6.02 25.02
N ARG A 24 -7.47 6.34 26.17
CA ARG A 24 -6.51 7.43 26.37
C ARG A 24 -5.10 6.92 26.70
N LYS A 25 -4.87 5.61 26.56
CA LYS A 25 -3.69 4.95 27.14
C LYS A 25 -2.44 5.07 26.30
N THR A 26 -2.55 5.40 25.01
CA THR A 26 -1.40 5.45 24.10
C THR A 26 -1.41 6.68 23.21
N ILE A 27 -0.22 7.11 22.78
CA ILE A 27 -0.03 8.23 21.83
C ILE A 27 -0.03 7.75 20.37
N GLU A 28 0.08 6.43 20.14
CA GLU A 28 0.08 5.87 18.80
C GLU A 28 -1.25 6.11 18.09
N LEU A 29 -1.18 6.42 16.80
CA LEU A 29 -2.37 6.64 16.00
C LEU A 29 -3.24 5.38 15.92
N LEU A 30 -2.66 4.23 15.61
CA LEU A 30 -3.38 2.97 15.44
C LEU A 30 -3.30 2.10 16.68
N VAL A 31 -4.46 1.67 17.17
CA VAL A 31 -4.58 0.83 18.36
C VAL A 31 -5.48 -0.38 18.10
N LEU A 32 -5.32 -1.40 18.91
CA LEU A 32 -6.25 -2.54 18.98
C LEU A 32 -7.56 -2.16 19.69
N GLU A 33 -8.58 -2.98 19.58
CA GLU A 33 -9.85 -2.80 20.32
C GLU A 33 -9.64 -2.76 21.84
N SER A 34 -8.60 -3.43 22.33
CA SER A 34 -8.18 -3.39 23.74
C SER A 34 -7.56 -2.05 24.17
N GLY A 35 -7.33 -1.12 23.24
CA GLY A 35 -6.63 0.14 23.47
C GLY A 35 -5.10 0.05 23.46
N ASN A 36 -4.55 -1.14 23.28
CA ASN A 36 -3.10 -1.33 23.18
C ASN A 36 -2.58 -0.96 21.80
N LYS A 37 -1.27 -0.66 21.73
CA LYS A 37 -0.57 -0.39 20.46
C LYS A 37 -0.78 -1.51 19.45
N LEU A 38 -1.08 -1.13 18.21
CA LEU A 38 -1.13 -2.06 17.09
C LEU A 38 0.29 -2.59 16.79
N TYR A 39 0.41 -3.91 16.58
CA TYR A 39 1.69 -4.57 16.30
C TYR A 39 1.73 -5.16 14.88
N PRO A 40 2.93 -5.28 14.27
CA PRO A 40 3.06 -5.64 12.86
C PRO A 40 2.36 -6.95 12.46
N ALA A 41 2.44 -7.98 13.29
CA ALA A 41 1.82 -9.27 12.98
C ALA A 41 0.28 -9.19 12.94
N PHE A 42 -0.34 -8.33 13.73
CA PHE A 42 -1.78 -8.09 13.65
C PHE A 42 -2.16 -7.40 12.34
N ALA A 43 -1.43 -6.34 11.97
CA ALA A 43 -1.64 -5.64 10.70
C ALA A 43 -1.48 -6.59 9.51
N TYR A 44 -0.43 -7.42 9.52
CA TYR A 44 -0.19 -8.43 8.49
C TYR A 44 -1.37 -9.40 8.35
N ARG A 45 -1.84 -10.01 9.45
CA ARG A 45 -2.97 -10.93 9.43
C ARG A 45 -4.26 -10.27 8.94
N LYS A 46 -4.51 -9.03 9.35
CA LYS A 46 -5.69 -8.27 8.96
C LYS A 46 -5.69 -7.99 7.46
N ILE A 47 -4.57 -7.52 6.91
CA ILE A 47 -4.41 -7.27 5.47
C ILE A 47 -4.56 -8.57 4.67
N ASN A 48 -3.92 -9.67 5.10
CA ASN A 48 -4.07 -10.97 4.45
C ASN A 48 -5.52 -11.45 4.42
N SER A 49 -6.25 -11.28 5.54
CA SER A 49 -7.66 -11.64 5.62
C SER A 49 -8.52 -10.85 4.63
N TYR A 50 -8.32 -9.54 4.51
CA TYR A 50 -9.05 -8.72 3.54
C TYR A 50 -8.67 -9.05 2.10
N LEU A 51 -7.40 -9.21 1.79
CA LEU A 51 -6.94 -9.60 0.46
C LEU A 51 -7.49 -10.97 0.07
N GLY A 52 -7.59 -11.91 1.02
CA GLY A 52 -8.17 -13.22 0.79
C GLY A 52 -9.63 -13.21 0.34
N LYS A 53 -10.37 -12.14 0.65
CA LYS A 53 -11.77 -11.95 0.24
C LYS A 53 -11.92 -11.39 -1.18
N VAL A 54 -10.90 -10.69 -1.69
CA VAL A 54 -10.98 -9.92 -2.93
C VAL A 54 -10.05 -10.43 -4.04
N THR A 55 -9.13 -11.34 -3.73
CA THR A 55 -8.19 -11.88 -4.70
C THR A 55 -7.88 -13.35 -4.45
N THR A 56 -7.66 -14.08 -5.53
CA THR A 56 -7.21 -15.48 -5.54
C THR A 56 -5.69 -15.64 -5.59
N LEU A 57 -4.93 -14.54 -5.56
CA LEU A 57 -3.47 -14.57 -5.57
C LEU A 57 -2.92 -15.38 -4.39
N ASP A 58 -1.90 -16.21 -4.61
CA ASP A 58 -1.27 -17.03 -3.57
C ASP A 58 -0.58 -16.17 -2.51
N LYS A 59 0.14 -15.13 -2.94
CA LYS A 59 0.83 -14.18 -2.05
C LYS A 59 -0.07 -13.00 -1.72
N LYS A 60 -0.49 -12.92 -0.46
CA LYS A 60 -1.35 -11.85 0.09
C LYS A 60 -0.62 -11.20 1.26
N SER A 61 -0.05 -10.01 1.07
CA SER A 61 0.71 -9.36 2.12
C SER A 61 0.75 -7.83 1.94
N PRO A 62 1.09 -7.07 2.98
CA PRO A 62 1.34 -5.63 2.86
C PRO A 62 2.39 -5.27 1.80
N HIS A 63 3.40 -6.12 1.63
CA HIS A 63 4.43 -5.93 0.60
C HIS A 63 3.86 -6.03 -0.82
N VAL A 64 2.90 -6.89 -1.06
CA VAL A 64 2.21 -6.99 -2.36
C VAL A 64 1.44 -5.71 -2.65
N LEU A 65 0.71 -5.16 -1.67
CA LEU A 65 0.02 -3.87 -1.83
C LEU A 65 0.99 -2.74 -2.14
N ARG A 66 2.11 -2.68 -1.40
CA ARG A 66 3.16 -1.69 -1.61
C ARG A 66 3.78 -1.80 -3.01
N HIS A 67 4.05 -3.03 -3.46
CA HIS A 67 4.59 -3.28 -4.80
C HIS A 67 3.58 -2.88 -5.89
N THR A 68 2.32 -3.25 -5.74
CA THR A 68 1.24 -2.88 -6.65
C THR A 68 1.08 -1.36 -6.75
N PHE A 69 1.11 -0.66 -5.61
CA PHE A 69 1.08 0.80 -5.57
C PHE A 69 2.27 1.41 -6.32
N ALA A 70 3.49 0.94 -6.03
CA ALA A 70 4.69 1.42 -6.69
C ALA A 70 4.63 1.26 -8.21
N THR A 71 4.26 0.07 -8.68
CA THR A 71 4.11 -0.24 -10.10
C THR A 71 3.04 0.64 -10.76
N HIS A 72 1.91 0.85 -10.09
CA HIS A 72 0.84 1.69 -10.61
C HIS A 72 1.25 3.16 -10.74
N MET A 73 1.97 3.69 -9.75
CA MET A 73 2.48 5.06 -9.79
C MET A 73 3.51 5.27 -10.90
N LEU A 74 4.44 4.32 -11.07
CA LEU A 74 5.41 4.35 -12.16
C LEU A 74 4.74 4.28 -13.53
N ASN A 75 3.73 3.42 -13.70
CA ASN A 75 2.96 3.31 -14.93
C ASN A 75 2.22 4.61 -15.29
N ARG A 76 1.92 5.44 -14.30
CA ARG A 76 1.33 6.77 -14.49
C ARG A 76 2.35 7.90 -14.65
N GLY A 77 3.63 7.55 -14.80
CA GLY A 77 4.70 8.52 -15.05
C GLY A 77 5.27 9.21 -13.81
N THR A 78 4.99 8.69 -12.60
CA THR A 78 5.63 9.20 -11.40
C THR A 78 7.13 8.92 -11.44
N GLY A 79 7.95 9.96 -11.21
CA GLY A 79 9.39 9.80 -11.15
C GLY A 79 9.84 8.88 -10.01
N LEU A 80 10.94 8.17 -10.22
CA LEU A 80 11.47 7.19 -9.26
C LEU A 80 11.85 7.82 -7.91
N GLU A 81 12.38 9.04 -7.93
CA GLU A 81 12.73 9.80 -6.72
C GLU A 81 11.48 10.14 -5.89
N THR A 82 10.43 10.64 -6.54
CA THR A 82 9.15 10.92 -5.88
C THR A 82 8.55 9.66 -5.26
N LEU A 83 8.64 8.55 -5.97
CA LEU A 83 8.15 7.26 -5.47
C LEU A 83 8.95 6.78 -4.26
N LYS A 84 10.27 6.95 -4.28
CA LYS A 84 11.16 6.64 -3.17
C LYS A 84 10.77 7.42 -1.91
N ASP A 85 10.54 8.74 -2.06
CA ASP A 85 10.12 9.61 -0.95
C ASP A 85 8.76 9.20 -0.38
N LEU A 86 7.79 8.90 -1.24
CA LEU A 86 6.46 8.43 -0.85
C LEU A 86 6.50 7.11 -0.10
N LEU A 87 7.39 6.21 -0.49
CA LEU A 87 7.53 4.89 0.12
C LEU A 87 8.43 4.90 1.35
N GLY A 88 9.15 5.99 1.63
CA GLY A 88 10.05 6.10 2.78
C GLY A 88 11.23 5.13 2.70
N HIS A 89 11.76 4.86 1.52
CA HIS A 89 12.94 4.03 1.34
C HIS A 89 14.21 4.76 1.80
N ALA A 90 14.83 4.31 2.88
CA ALA A 90 16.13 4.81 3.32
C ALA A 90 17.29 4.38 2.40
N ASN A 91 17.11 3.34 1.57
CA ASN A 91 18.13 2.79 0.68
C ASN A 91 17.65 2.63 -0.76
N LEU A 92 18.48 3.02 -1.70
CA LEU A 92 18.30 2.90 -3.16
C LEU A 92 18.08 1.45 -3.64
N SER A 93 18.61 0.45 -2.92
CA SER A 93 18.58 -0.95 -3.33
C SER A 93 17.16 -1.52 -3.53
N ALA A 94 16.22 -1.13 -2.68
CA ALA A 94 14.84 -1.59 -2.82
C ALA A 94 14.08 -0.91 -3.97
N THR A 95 14.53 0.29 -4.39
CA THR A 95 13.92 1.07 -5.47
C THR A 95 14.57 0.77 -6.81
N GLN A 96 15.82 0.33 -6.83
CA GLN A 96 16.54 -0.10 -8.04
C GLN A 96 15.92 -1.34 -8.72
N ILE A 97 15.14 -2.13 -7.98
CA ILE A 97 14.37 -3.24 -8.55
C ILE A 97 13.33 -2.73 -9.57
N TYR A 98 12.96 -1.45 -9.52
CA TYR A 98 12.03 -0.79 -10.43
C TYR A 98 12.70 -0.07 -11.61
N THR A 99 13.93 -0.46 -11.99
CA THR A 99 14.63 0.13 -13.14
C THR A 99 13.90 -0.13 -14.47
N HIS A 100 14.20 0.68 -15.48
CA HIS A 100 13.55 0.68 -16.81
C HIS A 100 13.39 -0.72 -17.44
N ASN A 101 14.34 -1.64 -17.22
CA ASN A 101 14.26 -3.01 -17.74
C ASN A 101 13.22 -3.89 -17.01
N SER A 102 13.03 -3.69 -15.70
CA SER A 102 11.97 -4.34 -14.93
C SER A 102 10.60 -3.81 -15.34
N PHE A 103 10.54 -2.55 -15.74
CA PHE A 103 9.33 -1.85 -16.15
C PHE A 103 8.79 -2.36 -17.50
N ALA A 104 9.64 -2.50 -18.49
CA ALA A 104 9.28 -3.07 -19.80
C ALA A 104 8.80 -4.54 -19.64
N LYS A 105 9.46 -5.31 -18.78
CA LYS A 105 9.12 -6.70 -18.52
C LYS A 105 7.81 -6.83 -17.73
N LEU A 106 7.58 -5.98 -16.72
CA LEU A 106 6.33 -5.91 -15.96
C LEU A 106 5.16 -5.44 -16.82
N ASN A 107 5.38 -4.46 -17.70
CA ASN A 107 4.36 -3.97 -18.62
C ASN A 107 3.98 -5.02 -19.67
N SER A 108 4.93 -5.80 -20.14
CA SER A 108 4.73 -6.94 -21.02
C SER A 108 3.91 -8.05 -20.31
N ILE A 109 4.27 -8.39 -19.08
CA ILE A 109 3.54 -9.38 -18.27
C ILE A 109 2.13 -8.88 -17.91
N TYR A 110 1.99 -7.60 -17.57
CA TYR A 110 0.69 -6.99 -17.26
C TYR A 110 -0.24 -6.97 -18.48
N SER A 111 0.27 -6.57 -19.64
CA SER A 111 -0.51 -6.55 -20.88
C SER A 111 -0.91 -7.95 -21.37
N GLN A 112 -0.15 -8.98 -21.01
CA GLN A 112 -0.48 -10.38 -21.31
C GLN A 112 -1.47 -10.98 -20.30
N ALA A 113 -1.36 -10.63 -19.02
CA ALA A 113 -2.09 -11.24 -17.93
C ALA A 113 -3.39 -10.51 -17.55
N HIS A 114 -3.55 -9.23 -17.89
CA HIS A 114 -4.68 -8.43 -17.45
C HIS A 114 -5.72 -8.24 -18.59
N PRO A 115 -7.02 -8.56 -18.37
CA PRO A 115 -8.06 -8.42 -19.40
C PRO A 115 -8.22 -7.01 -19.98
N ARG A 116 -7.81 -5.97 -19.22
CA ARG A 116 -7.79 -4.56 -19.63
C ARG A 116 -6.43 -4.10 -20.17
N GLY A 117 -5.44 -4.97 -20.27
CA GLY A 117 -4.11 -4.67 -20.82
C GLY A 117 -4.08 -4.65 -22.34
N ARG A 118 -5.10 -5.21 -23.01
CA ARG A 118 -5.27 -5.09 -24.46
C ARG A 118 -5.93 -3.76 -24.77
N LYS A 119 -5.16 -2.81 -25.30
CA LYS A 119 -5.75 -1.67 -26.01
C LYS A 119 -6.57 -2.23 -27.17
N THR A 120 -7.87 -2.16 -27.09
CA THR A 120 -8.74 -2.23 -28.27
C THR A 120 -8.42 -1.01 -29.12
N ASN A 121 -7.86 -1.25 -30.31
CA ASN A 121 -7.82 -0.26 -31.38
C ASN A 121 -9.24 0.10 -31.79
#